data_0e93015d781d796ef8154a3b9002b9ec
#
_entry.id   0e93015d781d796ef8154a3b9002b9ec
#
_cell.length_a   1.000
_cell.length_b   1.000
_cell.length_c   1.000
_cell.angle_alpha   90.00
_cell.angle_beta   90.00
_cell.angle_gamma   90.00
#
_symmetry.space_group_name_H-M   'P 1'
#
loop_
_entity.id
_entity.type
_entity.pdbx_description
1 polymer ?
#
loop_
_entity_poly.entity_id
_entity_poly.type
_entity_poly.pdbx_seq_one_letter_code
_entity_poly.pdbx_strand_id
1 'polypeptide(L)'
;AGMPEIMIGDTLADLENPQPLPRITVDEPAISVTIGTNSSPPLAGRVSGHKLTARMVKQRLDSELIGNVSLRVLDIGRPDAWEVQGRGELALAILVEQMRREGFELTVGKPQVVTRKVDGKVHEPFEHLTVDVPEEYLARSRSCWPPARAAWSR
;
A
#
# COMPACT_ATOMS: atom_id res chain seq x y z
N ALA A 1 -5.40 -13.48 25.51
CA ALA A 1 -5.76 -13.51 24.09
C ALA A 1 -7.20 -12.98 23.96
N GLY A 2 -7.48 -12.13 23.00
CA GLY A 2 -8.84 -11.67 22.75
C GLY A 2 -9.11 -10.19 22.98
N MET A 3 -8.14 -9.33 22.77
CA MET A 3 -8.37 -7.89 22.69
C MET A 3 -8.48 -7.48 21.21
N PRO A 4 -9.69 -7.31 20.68
CA PRO A 4 -9.89 -7.06 19.25
C PRO A 4 -9.50 -5.65 18.80
N GLU A 5 -9.32 -4.72 19.73
CA GLU A 5 -9.05 -3.31 19.44
C GLU A 5 -7.57 -2.93 19.51
N ILE A 6 -6.67 -3.89 19.85
CA ILE A 6 -5.23 -3.62 19.94
C ILE A 6 -4.60 -3.71 18.57
N MET A 7 -3.87 -2.67 18.20
CA MET A 7 -3.09 -2.57 16.97
C MET A 7 -1.59 -2.71 17.27
N ILE A 8 -0.83 -3.05 16.22
CA ILE A 8 0.64 -3.06 16.30
C ILE A 8 1.13 -1.65 16.63
N GLY A 9 1.96 -1.54 17.68
CA GLY A 9 2.47 -0.26 18.16
C GLY A 9 1.73 0.31 19.38
N ASP A 10 0.65 -0.35 19.83
CA ASP A 10 -0.02 0.02 21.07
C ASP A 10 0.74 -0.52 22.28
N THR A 11 0.76 0.26 23.35
CA THR A 11 1.36 -0.13 24.63
C THR A 11 0.30 -0.62 25.59
N LEU A 12 0.50 -1.81 26.14
CA LEU A 12 -0.28 -2.30 27.29
C LEU A 12 0.39 -1.78 28.55
N ALA A 13 -0.31 -0.96 29.31
CA ALA A 13 0.19 -0.36 30.54
C ALA A 13 -0.73 -0.68 31.72
N ASP A 14 -0.20 -0.47 32.92
CA ASP A 14 -0.98 -0.57 34.15
C ASP A 14 -2.09 0.49 34.18
N LEU A 15 -3.24 0.11 34.71
CA LEU A 15 -4.41 0.98 34.82
C LEU A 15 -4.19 2.13 35.82
N GLU A 16 -3.46 1.89 36.92
CA GLU A 16 -3.22 2.86 37.98
C GLU A 16 -2.07 3.83 37.65
N ASN A 17 -1.07 3.36 36.88
CA ASN A 17 0.09 4.18 36.50
C ASN A 17 0.48 3.93 35.03
N PRO A 18 -0.29 4.42 34.07
CA PRO A 18 -0.03 4.20 32.66
C PRO A 18 1.25 4.92 32.22
N GLN A 19 2.28 4.15 31.83
CA GLN A 19 3.52 4.66 31.23
C GLN A 19 3.63 4.16 29.79
N PRO A 20 3.08 4.90 28.80
CA PRO A 20 3.17 4.49 27.42
C PRO A 20 4.60 4.64 26.88
N LEU A 21 5.04 3.63 26.14
CA LEU A 21 6.28 3.73 25.37
C LEU A 21 6.11 4.68 24.18
N PRO A 22 7.19 5.33 23.72
CA PRO A 22 7.12 6.19 22.54
C PRO A 22 6.67 5.35 21.32
N ARG A 23 5.69 5.85 20.58
CA ARG A 23 5.20 5.18 19.36
C ARG A 23 6.30 5.11 18.31
N ILE A 24 6.48 3.92 17.74
CA ILE A 24 7.32 3.74 16.56
C ILE A 24 6.55 4.30 15.36
N THR A 25 7.07 5.35 14.76
CA THR A 25 6.50 5.90 13.53
C THR A 25 6.93 5.06 12.33
N VAL A 26 5.96 4.62 11.55
CA VAL A 26 6.20 3.90 10.29
C VAL A 26 6.19 4.93 9.17
N ASP A 27 7.12 4.79 8.21
CA ASP A 27 7.16 5.67 7.04
C ASP A 27 5.83 5.64 6.28
N GLU A 28 5.48 6.77 5.72
CA GLU A 28 4.23 6.90 4.99
C GLU A 28 4.26 6.16 3.65
N PRO A 29 3.08 5.72 3.19
CA PRO A 29 2.96 5.08 1.90
C PRO A 29 3.32 6.04 0.77
N ALA A 30 4.06 5.56 -0.22
CA ALA A 30 4.50 6.33 -1.40
C ALA A 30 3.69 6.00 -2.67
N ILE A 31 3.10 4.81 -2.73
CA ILE A 31 2.38 4.32 -3.91
C ILE A 31 0.98 3.87 -3.51
N SER A 32 0.01 4.13 -4.38
CA SER A 32 -1.37 3.67 -4.23
C SER A 32 -1.82 2.85 -5.44
N VAL A 33 -2.72 1.91 -5.21
CA VAL A 33 -3.47 1.20 -6.25
C VAL A 33 -4.95 1.19 -5.89
N THR A 34 -5.81 1.25 -6.91
CA THR A 34 -7.25 1.02 -6.69
C THR A 34 -7.52 -0.47 -6.77
N ILE A 35 -8.09 -1.04 -5.72
CA ILE A 35 -8.55 -2.43 -5.68
C ILE A 35 -10.07 -2.41 -5.67
N GLY A 36 -10.68 -3.07 -6.64
CA GLY A 36 -12.13 -3.18 -6.77
C GLY A 36 -12.58 -4.62 -6.97
N THR A 37 -13.90 -4.82 -6.90
CA THR A 37 -14.51 -6.11 -7.24
C THR A 37 -14.54 -6.28 -8.75
N ASN A 38 -14.41 -7.53 -9.21
CA ASN A 38 -14.61 -7.83 -10.62
C ASN A 38 -16.13 -7.88 -10.94
N SER A 39 -16.63 -6.84 -11.58
CA SER A 39 -18.01 -6.74 -12.05
C SER A 39 -18.15 -7.01 -13.55
N SER A 40 -17.09 -7.51 -14.21
CA SER A 40 -17.03 -7.70 -15.67
C SER A 40 -17.91 -8.87 -16.11
N PRO A 41 -19.08 -8.65 -16.73
CA PRO A 41 -19.79 -9.74 -17.40
C PRO A 41 -19.02 -10.08 -18.71
N PRO A 42 -18.84 -11.33 -19.09
CA PRO A 42 -19.36 -12.60 -18.56
C PRO A 42 -18.35 -13.35 -17.66
N LEU A 43 -17.28 -12.74 -17.23
CA LEU A 43 -16.13 -13.41 -16.59
C LEU A 43 -16.22 -13.48 -15.07
N ALA A 44 -16.99 -12.61 -14.44
CA ALA A 44 -17.14 -12.59 -12.99
C ALA A 44 -17.72 -13.93 -12.47
N GLY A 45 -17.01 -14.56 -11.54
CA GLY A 45 -17.40 -15.84 -10.94
C GLY A 45 -17.17 -17.09 -11.79
N ARG A 46 -16.58 -16.96 -12.98
CA ARG A 46 -16.34 -18.11 -13.88
C ARG A 46 -14.89 -18.58 -13.92
N VAL A 47 -13.95 -17.74 -13.60
CA VAL A 47 -12.54 -18.01 -13.92
C VAL A 47 -11.72 -18.54 -12.74
N SER A 48 -11.81 -17.99 -11.56
CA SER A 48 -10.91 -18.39 -10.47
C SER A 48 -11.37 -18.13 -9.05
N GLY A 49 -12.49 -17.48 -8.80
CA GLY A 49 -12.88 -17.11 -7.45
C GLY A 49 -14.36 -17.17 -7.18
N HIS A 50 -14.70 -17.42 -5.93
CA HIS A 50 -16.10 -17.41 -5.44
C HIS A 50 -16.38 -16.19 -4.55
N LYS A 51 -15.37 -15.39 -4.23
CA LYS A 51 -15.47 -14.23 -3.33
C LYS A 51 -15.51 -12.95 -4.17
N LEU A 52 -16.72 -12.53 -4.55
CA LEU A 52 -16.98 -11.45 -5.50
C LEU A 52 -17.60 -10.21 -4.86
N THR A 53 -18.04 -10.30 -3.60
CA THR A 53 -18.79 -9.21 -3.00
C THR A 53 -17.86 -8.13 -2.44
N ALA A 54 -18.24 -6.86 -2.64
CA ALA A 54 -17.56 -5.70 -2.10
C ALA A 54 -17.32 -5.81 -0.59
N ARG A 55 -18.31 -6.31 0.15
CA ARG A 55 -18.22 -6.53 1.60
C ARG A 55 -17.07 -7.49 1.97
N MET A 56 -16.91 -8.60 1.24
CA MET A 56 -15.86 -9.58 1.52
C MET A 56 -14.47 -9.00 1.23
N VAL A 57 -14.34 -8.25 0.14
CA VAL A 57 -13.10 -7.56 -0.21
C VAL A 57 -12.74 -6.54 0.87
N LYS A 58 -13.69 -5.71 1.28
CA LYS A 58 -13.47 -4.71 2.35
C LYS A 58 -13.06 -5.38 3.66
N GLN A 59 -13.77 -6.41 4.08
CA GLN A 59 -13.45 -7.14 5.32
C GLN A 59 -12.05 -7.76 5.28
N ARG A 60 -11.62 -8.27 4.12
CA ARG A 60 -10.27 -8.82 3.95
C ARG A 60 -9.20 -7.72 4.02
N LEU A 61 -9.44 -6.58 3.37
CA LEU A 61 -8.55 -5.42 3.45
C LEU A 61 -8.44 -4.89 4.89
N ASP A 62 -9.56 -4.79 5.61
CA ASP A 62 -9.55 -4.36 7.02
C ASP A 62 -8.79 -5.35 7.92
N SER A 63 -8.90 -6.65 7.66
CA SER A 63 -8.13 -7.67 8.38
C SER A 63 -6.62 -7.54 8.13
N GLU A 64 -6.22 -7.15 6.94
CA GLU A 64 -4.80 -6.91 6.60
C GLU A 64 -4.22 -5.72 7.39
N LEU A 65 -5.01 -4.66 7.61
CA LEU A 65 -4.57 -3.48 8.35
C LEU A 65 -4.21 -3.79 9.81
N ILE A 66 -4.77 -4.84 10.41
CA ILE A 66 -4.45 -5.24 11.79
C ILE A 66 -2.99 -5.73 11.88
N GLY A 67 -2.54 -6.47 10.88
CA GLY A 67 -1.19 -7.05 10.84
C GLY A 67 -0.15 -6.22 10.07
N ASN A 68 -0.59 -5.24 9.30
CA ASN A 68 0.29 -4.49 8.39
C ASN A 68 0.11 -2.98 8.54
N VAL A 69 0.91 -2.40 9.42
CA VAL A 69 0.87 -0.95 9.73
C VAL A 69 1.38 -0.06 8.59
N SER A 70 2.00 -0.64 7.56
CA SER A 70 2.51 0.11 6.41
C SER A 70 1.48 0.31 5.29
N LEU A 71 0.32 -0.34 5.40
CA LEU A 71 -0.79 -0.21 4.46
C LEU A 71 -1.82 0.80 4.97
N ARG A 72 -2.46 1.50 4.04
CA ARG A 72 -3.65 2.32 4.30
C ARG A 72 -4.72 1.96 3.28
N VAL A 73 -5.96 1.90 3.72
CA VAL A 73 -7.12 1.66 2.84
C VAL A 73 -8.04 2.87 2.96
N LEU A 74 -8.24 3.56 1.85
CA LEU A 74 -9.05 4.76 1.75
C LEU A 74 -10.30 4.49 0.91
N ASP A 75 -11.40 5.09 1.32
CA ASP A 75 -12.63 5.11 0.55
C ASP A 75 -12.53 6.18 -0.54
N ILE A 76 -12.81 5.78 -1.77
CA ILE A 76 -12.80 6.68 -2.95
C ILE A 76 -14.20 7.13 -3.37
N GLY A 77 -15.21 6.93 -2.51
CA GLY A 77 -16.62 7.25 -2.81
C GLY A 77 -17.30 6.26 -3.75
N ARG A 78 -16.67 5.11 -4.02
CA ARG A 78 -17.25 4.00 -4.78
C ARG A 78 -17.49 2.81 -3.85
N PRO A 79 -18.70 2.23 -3.86
CA PRO A 79 -19.04 1.14 -2.94
C PRO A 79 -18.34 -0.18 -3.27
N ASP A 80 -17.75 -0.28 -4.46
CA ASP A 80 -17.13 -1.49 -5.02
C ASP A 80 -15.62 -1.41 -5.17
N ALA A 81 -14.98 -0.29 -4.77
CA ALA A 81 -13.54 -0.10 -4.93
C ALA A 81 -12.94 0.78 -3.81
N TRP A 82 -11.69 0.51 -3.49
CA TRP A 82 -10.90 1.21 -2.47
C TRP A 82 -9.54 1.56 -2.99
N GLU A 83 -8.99 2.67 -2.51
CA GLU A 83 -7.58 3.01 -2.71
C GLU A 83 -6.75 2.35 -1.61
N VAL A 84 -5.81 1.50 -2.01
CA VAL A 84 -4.87 0.83 -1.12
C VAL A 84 -3.51 1.45 -1.33
N GLN A 85 -2.98 2.06 -0.28
CA GLN A 85 -1.69 2.72 -0.28
C GLN A 85 -0.66 1.86 0.44
N GLY A 86 0.55 1.78 -0.12
CA GLY A 86 1.65 1.00 0.43
C GLY A 86 3.01 1.67 0.18
N ARG A 87 4.05 1.14 0.80
CA ARG A 87 5.42 1.64 0.64
C ARG A 87 5.98 1.42 -0.76
N GLY A 88 5.57 0.33 -1.42
CA GLY A 88 6.10 -0.03 -2.73
C GLY A 88 5.19 -0.98 -3.47
N GLU A 89 5.46 -1.12 -4.76
CA GLU A 89 4.68 -1.96 -5.67
C GLU A 89 4.67 -3.44 -5.27
N LEU A 90 5.80 -3.95 -4.77
CA LEU A 90 5.92 -5.35 -4.38
C LEU A 90 4.98 -5.72 -3.23
N ALA A 91 4.85 -4.86 -2.21
CA ALA A 91 3.95 -5.11 -1.10
C ALA A 91 2.49 -5.19 -1.56
N LEU A 92 2.08 -4.28 -2.46
CA LEU A 92 0.76 -4.26 -3.05
C LEU A 92 0.51 -5.47 -3.96
N ALA A 93 1.51 -5.87 -4.75
CA ALA A 93 1.42 -7.05 -5.61
C ALA A 93 1.28 -8.35 -4.79
N ILE A 94 2.02 -8.47 -3.68
CA ILE A 94 1.92 -9.62 -2.77
C ILE A 94 0.52 -9.68 -2.15
N LEU A 95 -0.02 -8.56 -1.69
CA LEU A 95 -1.37 -8.49 -1.13
C LEU A 95 -2.41 -8.98 -2.16
N VAL A 96 -2.35 -8.46 -3.38
CA VAL A 96 -3.27 -8.87 -4.47
C VAL A 96 -3.13 -10.36 -4.78
N GLU A 97 -1.91 -10.89 -4.83
CA GLU A 97 -1.66 -12.30 -5.10
C GLU A 97 -2.17 -13.20 -3.97
N GLN A 98 -2.01 -12.79 -2.71
CA GLN A 98 -2.58 -13.50 -1.56
C GLN A 98 -4.11 -13.55 -1.63
N MET A 99 -4.75 -12.40 -1.89
CA MET A 99 -6.20 -12.33 -2.04
C MET A 99 -6.67 -13.21 -3.20
N ARG A 100 -5.96 -13.20 -4.33
CA ARG A 100 -6.27 -14.08 -5.47
C ARG A 100 -6.22 -15.56 -5.08
N ARG A 101 -5.19 -15.98 -4.34
CA ARG A 101 -5.06 -17.36 -3.84
C ARG A 101 -6.13 -17.75 -2.83
N GLU A 102 -6.63 -16.79 -2.07
CA GLU A 102 -7.77 -16.97 -1.16
C GLU A 102 -9.12 -17.07 -1.89
N GLY A 103 -9.14 -16.94 -3.22
CA GLY A 103 -10.31 -17.05 -4.06
C GLY A 103 -11.08 -15.76 -4.28
N PHE A 104 -10.46 -14.60 -4.07
CA PHE A 104 -11.03 -13.32 -4.45
C PHE A 104 -10.81 -13.04 -5.94
N GLU A 105 -11.84 -12.52 -6.61
CA GLU A 105 -11.70 -11.91 -7.93
C GLU A 105 -11.67 -10.39 -7.78
N LEU A 106 -10.56 -9.80 -8.21
CA LEU A 106 -10.27 -8.39 -8.01
C LEU A 106 -9.97 -7.71 -9.35
N THR A 107 -10.30 -6.44 -9.43
CA THR A 107 -9.74 -5.52 -10.41
C THR A 107 -8.69 -4.65 -9.73
N VAL A 108 -7.55 -4.49 -10.37
CA VAL A 108 -6.44 -3.68 -9.84
C VAL A 108 -6.14 -2.56 -10.83
N GLY A 109 -6.19 -1.33 -10.36
CA GLY A 109 -5.84 -0.15 -11.15
C GLY A 109 -4.33 0.00 -11.33
N LYS A 110 -3.96 1.00 -12.13
CA LYS A 110 -2.54 1.35 -12.29
C LYS A 110 -1.99 1.95 -11.00
N PRO A 111 -0.75 1.61 -10.60
CA PRO A 111 -0.09 2.26 -9.50
C PRO A 111 0.03 3.78 -9.74
N GLN A 112 -0.24 4.54 -8.70
CA GLN A 112 -0.14 5.99 -8.69
C GLN A 112 0.73 6.44 -7.51
N VAL A 113 1.46 7.52 -7.70
CA VAL A 113 2.25 8.13 -6.64
C VAL A 113 1.31 8.84 -5.67
N VAL A 114 1.49 8.59 -4.37
CA VAL A 114 0.73 9.29 -3.32
C VAL A 114 1.28 10.69 -3.18
N THR A 115 0.43 11.70 -3.42
CA THR A 115 0.77 13.10 -3.26
C THR A 115 0.11 13.70 -2.04
N ARG A 116 0.74 14.71 -1.45
CA ARG A 116 0.19 15.46 -0.31
C ARG A 116 -0.05 16.91 -0.67
N LYS A 117 -1.08 17.48 -0.08
CA LYS A 117 -1.27 18.94 -0.09
C LYS A 117 -0.75 19.52 1.22
N VAL A 118 0.31 20.33 1.15
CA VAL A 118 0.85 21.10 2.27
C VAL A 118 0.79 22.56 1.88
N ASP A 119 0.16 23.40 2.70
CA ASP A 119 -0.02 24.84 2.44
C ASP A 119 -0.59 25.16 1.04
N GLY A 120 -1.54 24.34 0.58
CA GLY A 120 -2.19 24.51 -0.73
C GLY A 120 -1.36 24.06 -1.94
N LYS A 121 -0.11 23.62 -1.73
CA LYS A 121 0.76 23.08 -2.79
C LYS A 121 0.77 21.56 -2.74
N VAL A 122 0.83 20.93 -3.93
CA VAL A 122 0.96 19.49 -4.07
C VAL A 122 2.43 19.12 -3.92
N HIS A 123 2.71 18.20 -2.98
CA HIS A 123 4.04 17.65 -2.72
C HIS A 123 4.05 16.18 -3.15
N GLU A 124 5.07 15.81 -3.92
CA GLU A 124 5.37 14.42 -4.27
C GLU A 124 6.41 13.84 -3.30
N PRO A 125 6.40 12.53 -3.01
CA PRO A 125 7.45 11.88 -2.24
C PRO A 125 8.77 11.98 -3.00
N PHE A 126 9.85 12.26 -2.28
CA PHE A 126 11.20 12.33 -2.82
C PHE A 126 12.08 11.33 -2.08
N GLU A 127 12.84 10.53 -2.82
CA GLU A 127 13.73 9.53 -2.25
C GLU A 127 15.17 9.79 -2.61
N HIS A 128 16.08 9.47 -1.69
CA HIS A 128 17.51 9.44 -1.94
C HIS A 128 17.90 8.03 -2.37
N LEU A 129 18.26 7.87 -3.65
CA LEU A 129 18.67 6.58 -4.21
C LEU A 129 20.19 6.53 -4.33
N THR A 130 20.82 5.56 -3.68
CA THR A 130 22.23 5.24 -3.86
C THR A 130 22.35 3.97 -4.70
N VAL A 131 23.07 4.06 -5.80
CA VAL A 131 23.29 2.93 -6.71
C VAL A 131 24.78 2.67 -6.82
N ASP A 132 25.19 1.48 -6.42
CA ASP A 132 26.56 0.99 -6.56
C ASP A 132 26.65 0.10 -7.79
N VAL A 133 27.47 0.51 -8.77
CA VAL A 133 27.64 -0.20 -10.04
C VAL A 133 29.12 -0.19 -10.45
N PRO A 134 29.61 -1.26 -11.10
CA PRO A 134 30.92 -1.26 -11.75
C PRO A 134 31.05 -0.11 -12.76
N GLU A 135 32.26 0.45 -12.89
CA GLU A 135 32.51 1.65 -13.70
C GLU A 135 32.05 1.50 -15.17
N GLU A 136 32.17 0.31 -15.73
CA GLU A 136 31.73 -0.01 -17.10
C GLU A 136 30.19 0.18 -17.34
N TYR A 137 29.37 0.11 -16.26
CA TYR A 137 27.91 0.28 -16.34
C TYR A 137 27.44 1.68 -15.93
N LEU A 138 28.35 2.57 -15.53
CA LEU A 138 27.98 3.88 -15.00
C LEU A 138 27.23 4.75 -16.02
N ALA A 139 27.67 4.74 -17.27
CA ALA A 139 27.02 5.49 -18.35
C ALA A 139 25.61 4.94 -18.66
N ARG A 140 25.48 3.62 -18.63
CA ARG A 140 24.20 2.94 -18.87
C ARG A 140 23.21 3.16 -17.72
N SER A 141 23.67 3.11 -16.48
CA SER A 141 22.82 3.38 -15.32
C SER A 141 22.28 4.80 -15.35
N ARG A 142 23.10 5.81 -15.70
CA ARG A 142 22.65 7.20 -15.85
C ARG A 142 21.61 7.40 -16.96
N SER A 143 21.70 6.67 -18.05
CA SER A 143 20.77 6.79 -19.18
C SER A 143 19.37 6.19 -18.88
N CYS A 144 19.27 5.29 -17.91
CA CYS A 144 18.01 4.68 -17.50
C CYS A 144 17.10 5.63 -16.67
N TRP A 145 17.65 6.73 -16.14
CA TRP A 145 16.89 7.68 -15.30
C TRP A 145 16.62 8.97 -16.06
N PRO A 146 15.37 9.41 -16.13
CA PRO A 146 15.04 10.65 -16.84
C PRO A 146 15.72 11.85 -16.17
N PRO A 147 16.50 12.65 -16.94
CA PRO A 147 17.32 13.73 -16.38
C PRO A 147 16.52 14.87 -15.75
N ALA A 148 15.21 14.95 -16.02
CA ALA A 148 14.36 16.06 -15.58
C ALA A 148 13.96 16.01 -14.09
N ARG A 149 14.17 14.87 -13.40
CA ARG A 149 13.72 14.69 -12.00
C ARG A 149 14.78 14.11 -11.05
N ALA A 150 15.99 13.88 -11.52
CA ALA A 150 17.08 13.34 -10.71
C ALA A 150 18.19 14.39 -10.52
N ALA A 151 18.48 14.76 -9.27
CA ALA A 151 19.68 15.50 -8.92
C ALA A 151 20.81 14.50 -8.64
N TRP A 152 21.91 14.59 -9.41
CA TRP A 152 23.07 13.72 -9.26
C TRP A 152 24.09 14.38 -8.33
N SER A 153 24.45 13.73 -7.23
CA SER A 153 25.66 14.04 -6.44
C SER A 153 26.75 13.03 -6.78
N ARG A 154 27.99 13.52 -6.86
CA ARG A 154 29.20 12.66 -6.94
C ARG A 154 29.64 12.26 -5.55
#